data_89634bd0fdb543839979ea55d2ccf4db
#
_entry.id   89634bd0fdb543839979ea55d2ccf4db
#
_cell.length_a   1.000
_cell.length_b   1.000
_cell.length_c   1.000
_cell.angle_alpha   90.00
_cell.angle_beta   90.00
_cell.angle_gamma   90.00
#
_symmetry.space_group_name_H-M   'P 1'
#
loop_
_entity.id
_entity.type
_entity.pdbx_description
1 polymer ?
#
loop_
_entity_poly.entity_id
_entity_poly.type
_entity_poly.pdbx_seq_one_letter_code
_entity_poly.pdbx_strand_id
1 'polypeptide(L)'
;MSVPWYGLVHSLDNIQLPQLVYYYFKTLASIFFTDSILVGILIFVALLIHSRIKSTVAFLGFFCAFAVSKIVGFDLQQLTANLAGTNFIFWGIAMGSFFIIPNIYSYLLVAGLTPVLFLLYAGIEKIIAGSGLSSYTLAFSVLTILLIYVLIHRTFNKFFVFPLIQYYNPEKTVYKRVNFLQRFENDLPFKMKLPFLGEWTVSQGYHGEITHLGEWGNALDFVITDNDKKTYSLPGTKKDDFYCYNKPVLAPADGYVYQISNITKDNEINDVNTNKNWGNTIIINHLNGLFTQISHLKQDSFTVNIGDYVTKGTV
;
A
#
# COMPACT_ATOMS: atom_id res chain seq x y z
N MET A 1 -24.90 35.46 -28.42
CA MET A 1 -23.55 34.93 -28.80
C MET A 1 -23.55 33.44 -28.59
N SER A 2 -23.65 32.64 -29.64
CA SER A 2 -23.52 31.19 -29.53
C SER A 2 -22.05 30.87 -29.23
N VAL A 3 -21.80 30.24 -28.08
CA VAL A 3 -20.45 29.82 -27.72
C VAL A 3 -19.98 28.82 -28.80
N PRO A 4 -18.87 29.05 -29.50
CA PRO A 4 -18.41 28.19 -30.61
C PRO A 4 -18.25 26.70 -30.22
N TRP A 5 -18.04 26.42 -28.96
CA TRP A 5 -17.88 25.08 -28.41
C TRP A 5 -19.18 24.28 -28.30
N TYR A 6 -20.36 24.93 -28.27
CA TYR A 6 -21.64 24.21 -28.13
C TYR A 6 -21.96 23.34 -29.35
N GLY A 7 -21.66 23.83 -30.55
CA GLY A 7 -21.83 23.06 -31.78
C GLY A 7 -20.88 21.86 -31.87
N LEU A 8 -19.65 22.01 -31.38
CA LEU A 8 -18.64 20.95 -31.39
C LEU A 8 -18.97 19.84 -30.36
N VAL A 9 -19.45 20.21 -29.19
CA VAL A 9 -19.90 19.23 -28.16
C VAL A 9 -21.09 18.45 -28.69
N HIS A 10 -22.08 19.12 -29.29
CA HIS A 10 -23.29 18.48 -29.80
C HIS A 10 -22.99 17.56 -31.01
N SER A 11 -22.02 17.91 -31.86
CA SER A 11 -21.59 17.05 -32.96
C SER A 11 -20.86 15.81 -32.51
N LEU A 12 -20.08 15.89 -31.42
CA LEU A 12 -19.35 14.74 -30.81
C LEU A 12 -20.31 13.78 -30.09
N ASP A 13 -21.37 14.30 -29.47
CA ASP A 13 -22.38 13.45 -28.81
C ASP A 13 -23.22 12.64 -29.79
N ASN A 14 -23.25 13.03 -31.09
CA ASN A 14 -23.96 12.33 -32.17
C ASN A 14 -23.11 11.32 -32.95
N ILE A 15 -21.86 11.08 -32.55
CA ILE A 15 -21.02 10.08 -33.22
C ILE A 15 -21.57 8.67 -32.93
N GLN A 16 -21.76 7.90 -34.00
CA GLN A 16 -22.15 6.49 -33.89
C GLN A 16 -20.96 5.65 -33.37
N LEU A 17 -20.92 5.39 -32.06
CA LEU A 17 -19.95 4.53 -31.42
C LEU A 17 -20.55 3.12 -31.19
N PRO A 18 -19.74 2.05 -31.16
CA PRO A 18 -20.20 0.74 -30.67
C PRO A 18 -20.79 0.90 -29.27
N GLN A 19 -21.89 0.18 -28.98
CA GLN A 19 -22.64 0.31 -27.73
C GLN A 19 -21.74 0.26 -26.48
N LEU A 20 -20.80 -0.68 -26.42
CA LEU A 20 -19.86 -0.80 -25.30
C LEU A 20 -19.08 0.49 -25.05
N VAL A 21 -18.53 1.07 -26.12
CA VAL A 21 -17.71 2.29 -26.06
C VAL A 21 -18.56 3.50 -25.69
N TYR A 22 -19.74 3.60 -26.29
CA TYR A 22 -20.71 4.66 -26.00
C TYR A 22 -21.09 4.68 -24.52
N TYR A 23 -21.55 3.54 -23.97
CA TYR A 23 -21.95 3.47 -22.57
C TYR A 23 -20.75 3.61 -21.61
N TYR A 24 -19.55 3.17 -21.99
CA TYR A 24 -18.37 3.38 -21.19
C TYR A 24 -18.04 4.86 -20.98
N PHE A 25 -18.01 5.65 -22.08
CA PHE A 25 -17.74 7.09 -21.97
C PHE A 25 -18.88 7.83 -21.26
N LYS A 26 -20.12 7.48 -21.51
CA LYS A 26 -21.26 8.03 -20.77
C LYS A 26 -21.15 7.75 -19.27
N THR A 27 -20.76 6.53 -18.89
CA THR A 27 -20.55 6.17 -17.49
C THR A 27 -19.37 6.94 -16.86
N LEU A 28 -18.29 7.17 -17.59
CA LEU A 28 -17.21 8.04 -17.10
C LEU A 28 -17.68 9.48 -16.90
N ALA A 29 -18.47 10.01 -17.82
CA ALA A 29 -19.03 11.35 -17.70
C ALA A 29 -19.97 11.48 -16.50
N SER A 30 -20.76 10.44 -16.21
CA SER A 30 -21.71 10.43 -15.10
C SER A 30 -21.03 10.56 -13.72
N ILE A 31 -19.72 10.24 -13.59
CA ILE A 31 -18.93 10.49 -12.36
C ILE A 31 -18.98 11.99 -11.98
N PHE A 32 -19.04 12.86 -12.96
CA PHE A 32 -19.17 14.32 -12.76
C PHE A 32 -20.60 14.82 -13.01
N PHE A 33 -21.59 13.93 -12.91
CA PHE A 33 -23.01 14.25 -13.12
C PHE A 33 -23.31 14.89 -14.47
N THR A 34 -22.53 14.54 -15.50
CA THR A 34 -22.73 15.02 -16.88
C THR A 34 -23.08 13.86 -17.78
N ASP A 35 -23.77 14.17 -18.89
CA ASP A 35 -24.19 13.18 -19.89
C ASP A 35 -23.46 13.35 -21.24
N SER A 36 -22.33 14.07 -21.27
CA SER A 36 -21.56 14.33 -22.47
C SER A 36 -20.48 13.28 -22.72
N ILE A 37 -20.47 12.70 -23.93
CA ILE A 37 -19.42 11.74 -24.34
C ILE A 37 -18.04 12.42 -24.34
N LEU A 38 -17.96 13.69 -24.70
CA LEU A 38 -16.71 14.46 -24.71
C LEU A 38 -16.08 14.47 -23.32
N VAL A 39 -16.88 14.71 -22.27
CA VAL A 39 -16.40 14.68 -20.88
C VAL A 39 -15.89 13.28 -20.53
N GLY A 40 -16.60 12.23 -20.91
CA GLY A 40 -16.15 10.86 -20.72
C GLY A 40 -14.80 10.55 -21.40
N ILE A 41 -14.61 11.03 -22.63
CA ILE A 41 -13.34 10.91 -23.35
C ILE A 41 -12.21 11.66 -22.62
N LEU A 42 -12.46 12.87 -22.14
CA LEU A 42 -11.47 13.67 -21.41
C LEU A 42 -11.06 12.95 -20.09
N ILE A 43 -12.02 12.38 -19.37
CA ILE A 43 -11.74 11.59 -18.16
C ILE A 43 -10.92 10.34 -18.49
N PHE A 44 -11.27 9.65 -19.58
CA PHE A 44 -10.49 8.48 -20.02
C PHE A 44 -9.05 8.85 -20.38
N VAL A 45 -8.84 9.93 -21.10
CA VAL A 45 -7.50 10.44 -21.43
C VAL A 45 -6.73 10.81 -20.16
N ALA A 46 -7.37 11.50 -19.23
CA ALA A 46 -6.75 11.84 -17.94
C ALA A 46 -6.36 10.59 -17.15
N LEU A 47 -7.23 9.57 -17.08
CA LEU A 47 -6.92 8.28 -16.47
C LEU A 47 -5.74 7.58 -17.17
N LEU A 48 -5.71 7.61 -18.50
CA LEU A 48 -4.66 6.99 -19.29
C LEU A 48 -3.29 7.65 -19.09
N ILE A 49 -3.26 8.98 -19.03
CA ILE A 49 -2.05 9.77 -18.73
C ILE A 49 -1.57 9.47 -17.30
N HIS A 50 -2.51 9.40 -16.34
CA HIS A 50 -2.17 9.13 -14.94
C HIS A 50 -1.66 7.69 -14.74
N SER A 51 -2.32 6.69 -15.33
CA SER A 51 -1.97 5.27 -15.21
C SER A 51 -2.68 4.43 -16.27
N ARG A 52 -1.88 3.76 -17.10
CA ARG A 52 -2.42 2.81 -18.09
C ARG A 52 -3.09 1.63 -17.43
N ILE A 53 -2.54 1.14 -16.32
CA ILE A 53 -3.12 0.03 -15.56
C ILE A 53 -4.49 0.42 -15.01
N LYS A 54 -4.64 1.60 -14.38
CA LYS A 54 -5.94 2.07 -13.87
C LYS A 54 -6.98 2.18 -14.98
N SER A 55 -6.59 2.71 -16.15
CA SER A 55 -7.46 2.81 -17.31
C SER A 55 -7.92 1.44 -17.80
N THR A 56 -6.99 0.46 -17.87
CA THR A 56 -7.30 -0.91 -18.30
C THR A 56 -8.26 -1.61 -17.35
N VAL A 57 -8.02 -1.53 -16.03
CA VAL A 57 -8.89 -2.20 -15.06
C VAL A 57 -10.24 -1.51 -14.87
N ALA A 58 -10.31 -0.19 -15.08
CA ALA A 58 -11.56 0.56 -15.16
C ALA A 58 -12.43 0.06 -16.30
N PHE A 59 -11.82 -0.08 -17.50
CA PHE A 59 -12.49 -0.65 -18.66
C PHE A 59 -12.89 -2.13 -18.43
N LEU A 60 -12.01 -2.94 -17.82
CA LEU A 60 -12.29 -4.34 -17.49
C LEU A 60 -13.51 -4.47 -16.58
N GLY A 61 -13.58 -3.70 -15.51
CA GLY A 61 -14.73 -3.71 -14.59
C GLY A 61 -16.04 -3.36 -15.31
N PHE A 62 -16.03 -2.31 -16.11
CA PHE A 62 -17.18 -1.91 -16.92
C PHE A 62 -17.53 -2.95 -17.99
N PHE A 63 -16.54 -3.50 -18.71
CA PHE A 63 -16.74 -4.54 -19.72
C PHE A 63 -17.45 -5.77 -19.15
N CYS A 64 -17.00 -6.23 -17.98
CA CYS A 64 -17.63 -7.36 -17.30
C CYS A 64 -19.08 -7.04 -16.90
N ALA A 65 -19.35 -5.83 -16.40
CA ALA A 65 -20.71 -5.41 -16.07
C ALA A 65 -21.60 -5.32 -17.34
N PHE A 66 -21.06 -4.80 -18.43
CA PHE A 66 -21.75 -4.75 -19.73
C PHE A 66 -22.09 -6.15 -20.23
N ALA A 67 -21.16 -7.11 -20.10
CA ALA A 67 -21.41 -8.51 -20.47
C ALA A 67 -22.50 -9.15 -19.60
N VAL A 68 -22.43 -8.95 -18.28
CA VAL A 68 -23.45 -9.44 -17.32
C VAL A 68 -24.81 -8.82 -17.66
N SER A 69 -24.89 -7.50 -17.90
CA SER A 69 -26.16 -6.84 -18.25
C SER A 69 -26.80 -7.41 -19.51
N LYS A 70 -26.00 -7.73 -20.52
CA LYS A 70 -26.49 -8.40 -21.75
C LYS A 70 -27.03 -9.81 -21.47
N ILE A 71 -26.37 -10.59 -20.62
CA ILE A 71 -26.77 -11.95 -20.25
C ILE A 71 -28.10 -11.93 -19.47
N VAL A 72 -28.24 -11.00 -18.54
CA VAL A 72 -29.42 -10.89 -17.66
C VAL A 72 -30.58 -10.15 -18.33
N GLY A 73 -30.37 -9.51 -19.48
CA GLY A 73 -31.38 -8.69 -20.15
C GLY A 73 -31.64 -7.35 -19.46
N PHE A 74 -30.65 -6.84 -18.74
CA PHE A 74 -30.72 -5.53 -18.07
C PHE A 74 -30.60 -4.40 -19.09
N ASP A 75 -31.42 -3.36 -18.94
CA ASP A 75 -31.39 -2.21 -19.85
C ASP A 75 -30.06 -1.44 -19.70
N LEU A 76 -29.32 -1.36 -20.80
CA LEU A 76 -28.02 -0.68 -20.83
C LEU A 76 -28.10 0.80 -20.52
N GLN A 77 -29.23 1.46 -20.76
CA GLN A 77 -29.41 2.87 -20.40
C GLN A 77 -29.33 3.06 -18.88
N GLN A 78 -29.75 2.07 -18.12
CA GLN A 78 -29.67 2.11 -16.66
C GLN A 78 -28.22 2.03 -16.13
N LEU A 79 -27.24 1.56 -16.92
CA LEU A 79 -25.83 1.61 -16.52
C LEU A 79 -25.28 3.05 -16.42
N THR A 80 -25.85 3.98 -17.18
CA THR A 80 -25.48 5.41 -17.12
C THR A 80 -26.36 6.20 -16.15
N ALA A 81 -27.54 5.67 -15.84
CA ALA A 81 -28.44 6.28 -14.86
C ALA A 81 -27.97 6.01 -13.44
N ASN A 82 -28.21 6.95 -12.53
CA ASN A 82 -27.97 6.83 -11.08
C ASN A 82 -26.55 6.31 -10.71
N LEU A 83 -25.56 6.57 -11.55
CA LEU A 83 -24.18 6.12 -11.36
C LEU A 83 -24.02 4.58 -11.27
N ALA A 84 -24.95 3.81 -11.84
CA ALA A 84 -24.92 2.36 -11.83
C ALA A 84 -23.58 1.79 -12.35
N GLY A 85 -23.19 2.22 -13.55
CA GLY A 85 -21.96 1.77 -14.20
C GLY A 85 -20.68 2.21 -13.48
N THR A 86 -20.72 3.32 -12.73
CA THR A 86 -19.55 3.82 -11.99
C THR A 86 -19.12 2.86 -10.87
N ASN A 87 -20.07 2.10 -10.28
CA ASN A 87 -19.73 1.05 -9.32
C ASN A 87 -18.73 0.05 -9.90
N PHE A 88 -18.91 -0.32 -11.16
CA PHE A 88 -18.05 -1.32 -11.82
C PHE A 88 -16.71 -0.74 -12.26
N ILE A 89 -16.67 0.53 -12.66
CA ILE A 89 -15.43 1.25 -12.95
C ILE A 89 -14.60 1.37 -11.68
N PHE A 90 -15.19 1.80 -10.57
CA PHE A 90 -14.50 1.94 -9.29
C PHE A 90 -14.09 0.57 -8.73
N TRP A 91 -14.92 -0.46 -8.90
CA TRP A 91 -14.58 -1.83 -8.57
C TRP A 91 -13.32 -2.31 -9.29
N GLY A 92 -13.25 -2.09 -10.62
CA GLY A 92 -12.08 -2.41 -11.43
C GLY A 92 -10.82 -1.70 -10.92
N ILE A 93 -10.89 -0.38 -10.69
CA ILE A 93 -9.75 0.41 -10.19
C ILE A 93 -9.33 -0.03 -8.79
N ALA A 94 -10.29 -0.19 -7.87
CA ALA A 94 -10.03 -0.51 -6.47
C ALA A 94 -9.36 -1.88 -6.31
N MET A 95 -9.99 -2.93 -6.84
CA MET A 95 -9.52 -4.29 -6.65
C MET A 95 -8.48 -4.72 -7.69
N GLY A 96 -8.51 -4.11 -8.88
CA GLY A 96 -7.56 -4.41 -9.94
C GLY A 96 -6.21 -3.71 -9.79
N SER A 97 -6.14 -2.57 -9.06
CA SER A 97 -4.92 -1.76 -9.07
C SER A 97 -4.64 -0.87 -7.86
N PHE A 98 -5.63 -0.62 -6.98
CA PHE A 98 -5.45 0.29 -5.85
C PHE A 98 -5.16 -0.47 -4.56
N PHE A 99 -6.08 -1.32 -4.11
CA PHE A 99 -5.92 -2.10 -2.88
C PHE A 99 -5.06 -3.36 -3.08
N ILE A 100 -5.01 -3.90 -4.29
CA ILE A 100 -4.22 -5.07 -4.62
C ILE A 100 -3.18 -4.69 -5.67
N ILE A 101 -1.95 -5.18 -5.51
CA ILE A 101 -0.90 -4.99 -6.52
C ILE A 101 -1.35 -5.67 -7.82
N PRO A 102 -1.39 -4.94 -8.97
CA PRO A 102 -1.86 -5.46 -10.23
C PRO A 102 -1.18 -6.77 -10.63
N ASN A 103 -1.98 -7.79 -10.87
CA ASN A 103 -1.55 -9.08 -11.37
C ASN A 103 -2.75 -9.81 -12.01
N ILE A 104 -2.49 -10.95 -12.65
CA ILE A 104 -3.56 -11.72 -13.33
C ILE A 104 -4.68 -12.13 -12.37
N TYR A 105 -4.35 -12.47 -11.11
CA TYR A 105 -5.35 -12.88 -10.12
C TYR A 105 -6.25 -11.73 -9.69
N SER A 106 -5.71 -10.49 -9.58
CA SER A 106 -6.55 -9.31 -9.29
C SER A 106 -7.52 -9.01 -10.43
N TYR A 107 -7.12 -9.23 -11.68
CA TYR A 107 -7.99 -9.06 -12.84
C TYR A 107 -9.07 -10.15 -12.92
N LEU A 108 -8.70 -11.40 -12.65
CA LEU A 108 -9.65 -12.50 -12.54
C LEU A 108 -10.64 -12.30 -11.39
N LEU A 109 -10.19 -11.74 -10.26
CA LEU A 109 -11.05 -11.39 -9.14
C LEU A 109 -12.05 -10.30 -9.53
N VAL A 110 -11.60 -9.25 -10.22
CA VAL A 110 -12.48 -8.19 -10.74
C VAL A 110 -13.55 -8.82 -11.65
N ALA A 111 -13.14 -9.63 -12.63
CA ALA A 111 -14.08 -10.25 -13.56
C ALA A 111 -15.03 -11.22 -12.87
N GLY A 112 -14.51 -12.09 -12.00
CA GLY A 112 -15.30 -13.15 -11.35
C GLY A 112 -16.30 -12.65 -10.32
N LEU A 113 -16.01 -11.54 -9.63
CA LEU A 113 -16.92 -10.96 -8.64
C LEU A 113 -17.82 -9.84 -9.20
N THR A 114 -17.63 -9.41 -10.44
CA THR A 114 -18.53 -8.43 -11.08
C THR A 114 -19.99 -8.88 -11.10
N PRO A 115 -20.35 -10.17 -11.38
CA PRO A 115 -21.74 -10.63 -11.25
C PRO A 115 -22.32 -10.48 -9.85
N VAL A 116 -21.49 -10.75 -8.81
CA VAL A 116 -21.90 -10.56 -7.41
C VAL A 116 -22.16 -9.09 -7.10
N LEU A 117 -21.27 -8.20 -7.56
CA LEU A 117 -21.48 -6.76 -7.44
C LEU A 117 -22.75 -6.30 -8.16
N PHE A 118 -23.04 -6.89 -9.33
CA PHE A 118 -24.24 -6.57 -10.09
C PHE A 118 -25.52 -6.95 -9.32
N LEU A 119 -25.55 -8.15 -8.73
CA LEU A 119 -26.67 -8.59 -7.88
C LEU A 119 -26.83 -7.72 -6.62
N LEU A 120 -25.71 -7.37 -5.99
CA LEU A 120 -25.69 -6.47 -4.83
C LEU A 120 -26.23 -5.08 -5.20
N TYR A 121 -25.82 -4.52 -6.32
CA TYR A 121 -26.32 -3.25 -6.84
C TYR A 121 -27.85 -3.33 -7.07
N ALA A 122 -28.32 -4.35 -7.78
CA ALA A 122 -29.75 -4.53 -8.06
C ALA A 122 -30.57 -4.70 -6.78
N GLY A 123 -30.04 -5.42 -5.77
CA GLY A 123 -30.67 -5.57 -4.47
C GLY A 123 -30.80 -4.27 -3.70
N ILE A 124 -29.71 -3.49 -3.64
CA ILE A 124 -29.68 -2.18 -2.97
C ILE A 124 -30.64 -1.20 -3.65
N GLU A 125 -30.60 -1.11 -4.99
CA GLU A 125 -31.54 -0.25 -5.73
C GLU A 125 -33.00 -0.59 -5.41
N LYS A 126 -33.35 -1.87 -5.35
CA LYS A 126 -34.72 -2.32 -5.01
C LYS A 126 -35.11 -1.91 -3.57
N ILE A 127 -34.17 -1.98 -2.62
CA ILE A 127 -34.43 -1.58 -1.24
C ILE A 127 -34.64 -0.07 -1.14
N ILE A 128 -33.87 0.72 -1.87
CA ILE A 128 -33.85 2.17 -1.79
C ILE A 128 -34.93 2.81 -2.69
N ALA A 129 -35.42 2.12 -3.70
CA ALA A 129 -36.36 2.66 -4.69
C ALA A 129 -37.59 3.38 -4.11
N GLY A 130 -38.05 2.98 -2.89
CA GLY A 130 -39.16 3.64 -2.20
C GLY A 130 -38.82 4.90 -1.42
N SER A 131 -37.52 5.23 -1.24
CA SER A 131 -37.05 6.36 -0.42
C SER A 131 -36.76 7.62 -1.21
N GLY A 132 -36.79 7.58 -2.55
CA GLY A 132 -36.36 8.70 -3.40
C GLY A 132 -34.84 8.96 -3.40
N LEU A 133 -34.06 8.06 -2.80
CA LEU A 133 -32.59 8.12 -2.78
C LEU A 133 -32.01 7.29 -3.92
N SER A 134 -30.81 7.65 -4.34
CA SER A 134 -30.01 6.83 -5.29
C SER A 134 -28.95 6.06 -4.53
N SER A 135 -28.66 4.82 -4.98
CA SER A 135 -27.63 3.98 -4.36
C SER A 135 -26.20 4.48 -4.62
N TYR A 136 -26.03 5.33 -5.63
CA TYR A 136 -24.72 5.83 -6.07
C TYR A 136 -23.66 4.72 -6.13
N THR A 137 -22.61 4.81 -5.34
CA THR A 137 -21.50 3.85 -5.26
C THR A 137 -21.56 2.93 -4.04
N LEU A 138 -22.72 2.82 -3.39
CA LEU A 138 -22.88 2.05 -2.16
C LEU A 138 -22.58 0.56 -2.36
N ALA A 139 -23.04 -0.03 -3.46
CA ALA A 139 -22.81 -1.45 -3.77
C ALA A 139 -21.31 -1.76 -3.89
N PHE A 140 -20.58 -0.93 -4.63
CA PHE A 140 -19.13 -1.01 -4.75
C PHE A 140 -18.44 -0.89 -3.38
N SER A 141 -18.83 0.08 -2.57
CA SER A 141 -18.22 0.34 -1.26
C SER A 141 -18.39 -0.84 -0.31
N VAL A 142 -19.61 -1.39 -0.22
CA VAL A 142 -19.92 -2.55 0.64
C VAL A 142 -19.10 -3.76 0.23
N LEU A 143 -19.12 -4.13 -1.06
CA LEU A 143 -18.39 -5.32 -1.53
C LEU A 143 -16.88 -5.15 -1.34
N THR A 144 -16.35 -3.95 -1.62
CA THR A 144 -14.92 -3.66 -1.48
C THR A 144 -14.46 -3.78 -0.03
N ILE A 145 -15.18 -3.18 0.92
CA ILE A 145 -14.86 -3.25 2.35
C ILE A 145 -14.90 -4.69 2.86
N LEU A 146 -15.97 -5.43 2.53
CA LEU A 146 -16.11 -6.83 2.92
C LEU A 146 -14.96 -7.68 2.39
N LEU A 147 -14.62 -7.51 1.11
CA LEU A 147 -13.55 -8.29 0.50
C LEU A 147 -12.17 -7.93 1.06
N ILE A 148 -11.87 -6.65 1.26
CA ILE A 148 -10.62 -6.22 1.91
C ILE A 148 -10.52 -6.82 3.30
N TYR A 149 -11.60 -6.76 4.10
CA TYR A 149 -11.64 -7.36 5.43
C TYR A 149 -11.31 -8.86 5.38
N VAL A 150 -11.95 -9.61 4.50
CA VAL A 150 -11.69 -11.05 4.33
C VAL A 150 -10.25 -11.32 3.90
N LEU A 151 -9.73 -10.54 2.96
CA LEU A 151 -8.38 -10.74 2.41
C LEU A 151 -7.28 -10.39 3.42
N ILE A 152 -7.45 -9.37 4.25
CA ILE A 152 -6.47 -8.98 5.28
C ILE A 152 -6.39 -10.02 6.39
N HIS A 153 -7.53 -10.60 6.80
CA HIS A 153 -7.57 -11.61 7.88
C HIS A 153 -7.22 -13.02 7.41
N ARG A 154 -6.93 -13.20 6.13
CA ARG A 154 -6.53 -14.51 5.61
C ARG A 154 -5.05 -14.77 5.91
N THR A 155 -4.76 -15.83 6.64
CA THR A 155 -3.40 -16.22 7.09
C THR A 155 -2.43 -16.53 5.95
N PHE A 156 -2.92 -16.83 4.75
CA PHE A 156 -2.11 -17.14 3.58
C PHE A 156 -2.64 -16.43 2.33
N ASN A 157 -1.94 -15.39 1.90
CA ASN A 157 -2.35 -14.60 0.74
C ASN A 157 -1.23 -14.48 -0.31
N LYS A 158 -0.95 -15.59 -1.00
CA LYS A 158 0.09 -15.65 -2.04
C LYS A 158 -0.31 -14.88 -3.32
N PHE A 159 -1.60 -14.81 -3.63
CA PHE A 159 -2.11 -14.30 -4.92
C PHE A 159 -2.50 -12.82 -4.87
N PHE A 160 -3.02 -12.37 -3.73
CA PHE A 160 -3.50 -10.99 -3.54
C PHE A 160 -2.60 -10.27 -2.56
N VAL A 161 -1.68 -9.48 -3.09
CA VAL A 161 -0.70 -8.76 -2.28
C VAL A 161 -1.13 -7.32 -2.19
N PHE A 162 -1.26 -6.84 -0.95
CA PHE A 162 -1.53 -5.44 -0.67
C PHE A 162 -0.25 -4.62 -0.76
N PRO A 163 -0.28 -3.41 -1.33
CA PRO A 163 0.86 -2.52 -1.27
C PRO A 163 1.06 -2.02 0.17
N LEU A 164 2.29 -2.03 0.65
CA LEU A 164 2.63 -1.48 1.97
C LEU A 164 2.31 0.02 2.06
N ILE A 165 2.46 0.73 0.96
CA ILE A 165 2.24 2.17 0.85
C ILE A 165 1.53 2.45 -0.47
N GLN A 166 0.41 3.15 -0.41
CA GLN A 166 -0.42 3.48 -1.59
C GLN A 166 -0.04 4.82 -2.25
N TYR A 167 1.14 5.38 -1.97
CA TYR A 167 1.61 6.66 -2.54
C TYR A 167 2.04 6.57 -4.01
N TYR A 168 2.14 5.36 -4.56
CA TYR A 168 2.63 5.17 -5.91
C TYR A 168 1.49 4.84 -6.87
N ASN A 169 1.66 5.23 -8.13
CA ASN A 169 0.81 4.71 -9.19
C ASN A 169 1.01 3.19 -9.36
N PRO A 170 0.04 2.47 -9.91
CA PRO A 170 0.10 1.01 -10.04
C PRO A 170 1.33 0.50 -10.79
N GLU A 171 1.77 1.21 -11.83
CA GLU A 171 2.96 0.86 -12.63
C GLU A 171 4.22 0.82 -11.75
N LYS A 172 4.42 1.86 -10.94
CA LYS A 172 5.58 1.94 -10.04
C LYS A 172 5.50 0.88 -8.94
N THR A 173 4.30 0.56 -8.47
CA THR A 173 4.09 -0.50 -7.48
C THR A 173 4.43 -1.88 -8.05
N VAL A 174 3.97 -2.18 -9.27
CA VAL A 174 4.32 -3.41 -9.98
C VAL A 174 5.83 -3.50 -10.23
N TYR A 175 6.42 -2.41 -10.73
CA TYR A 175 7.87 -2.36 -10.99
C TYR A 175 8.69 -2.62 -9.71
N LYS A 176 8.34 -1.97 -8.60
CA LYS A 176 9.00 -2.21 -7.31
C LYS A 176 8.86 -3.65 -6.85
N ARG A 177 7.67 -4.25 -7.01
CA ARG A 177 7.43 -5.65 -6.65
C ARG A 177 8.25 -6.60 -7.52
N VAL A 178 8.23 -6.42 -8.83
CA VAL A 178 9.01 -7.27 -9.77
C VAL A 178 10.50 -7.18 -9.44
N ASN A 179 11.03 -5.97 -9.26
CA ASN A 179 12.42 -5.78 -8.86
C ASN A 179 12.74 -6.43 -7.52
N PHE A 180 11.84 -6.33 -6.54
CA PHE A 180 12.02 -6.99 -5.25
C PHE A 180 12.07 -8.51 -5.43
N LEU A 181 11.12 -9.10 -6.13
CA LEU A 181 11.10 -10.54 -6.38
C LEU A 181 12.34 -11.00 -7.15
N GLN A 182 12.72 -10.32 -8.22
CA GLN A 182 13.92 -10.67 -9.01
C GLN A 182 15.21 -10.62 -8.19
N ARG A 183 15.27 -9.72 -7.19
CA ARG A 183 16.44 -9.59 -6.32
C ARG A 183 16.48 -10.61 -5.19
N PHE A 184 15.30 -11.09 -4.73
CA PHE A 184 15.17 -11.84 -3.48
C PHE A 184 14.46 -13.20 -3.64
N GLU A 185 14.12 -13.61 -4.87
CA GLU A 185 13.26 -14.78 -5.13
C GLU A 185 13.89 -16.12 -4.76
N ASN A 186 15.21 -16.23 -4.67
CA ASN A 186 15.89 -17.53 -4.50
C ASN A 186 16.84 -17.66 -3.31
N ASP A 187 17.13 -16.58 -2.62
CA ASP A 187 17.84 -16.48 -1.35
C ASP A 187 18.13 -15.01 -1.10
N LEU A 188 18.00 -14.55 0.12
CA LEU A 188 18.60 -13.28 0.50
C LEU A 188 20.07 -13.32 0.05
N PRO A 189 20.53 -12.38 -0.77
CA PRO A 189 21.88 -12.45 -1.37
C PRO A 189 23.00 -12.45 -0.32
N PHE A 190 22.63 -12.31 0.94
CA PHE A 190 23.55 -12.46 2.07
C PHE A 190 22.77 -12.83 3.34
N LYS A 191 23.44 -13.62 4.19
CA LYS A 191 22.92 -14.02 5.50
C LYS A 191 23.25 -12.92 6.51
N MET A 192 22.24 -12.24 7.03
CA MET A 192 22.40 -11.34 8.18
C MET A 192 22.62 -12.11 9.48
N LYS A 193 23.35 -11.49 10.40
CA LYS A 193 23.44 -11.90 11.79
C LYS A 193 22.79 -10.82 12.68
N LEU A 194 22.45 -11.20 13.88
CA LEU A 194 22.03 -10.22 14.89
C LEU A 194 23.20 -9.28 15.20
N PRO A 195 22.92 -7.99 15.46
CA PRO A 195 23.96 -6.96 15.62
C PRO A 195 24.59 -6.98 17.01
N PHE A 196 24.67 -8.13 17.66
CA PHE A 196 25.22 -8.29 19.01
C PHE A 196 25.66 -9.73 19.26
N LEU A 197 26.41 -9.93 20.35
CA LEU A 197 26.83 -11.23 20.85
C LEU A 197 26.04 -11.62 22.12
N GLY A 198 25.94 -12.92 22.36
CA GLY A 198 25.25 -13.45 23.51
C GLY A 198 23.73 -13.58 23.35
N GLU A 199 23.04 -13.70 24.46
CA GLU A 199 21.59 -13.89 24.51
C GLU A 199 20.90 -12.55 24.77
N TRP A 200 19.96 -12.19 23.91
CA TRP A 200 19.15 -11.00 24.01
C TRP A 200 17.68 -11.35 23.83
N THR A 201 16.81 -10.61 24.49
CA THR A 201 15.37 -10.77 24.43
C THR A 201 14.79 -9.75 23.46
N VAL A 202 13.87 -10.18 22.61
CA VAL A 202 13.07 -9.26 21.78
C VAL A 202 11.98 -8.66 22.67
N SER A 203 12.07 -7.38 22.99
CA SER A 203 11.09 -6.66 23.80
C SER A 203 9.90 -6.19 22.97
N GLN A 204 10.13 -5.84 21.71
CA GLN A 204 9.07 -5.54 20.73
C GLN A 204 9.43 -6.15 19.37
N GLY A 205 8.51 -6.93 18.81
CA GLY A 205 8.66 -7.62 17.54
C GLY A 205 8.18 -6.80 16.34
N TYR A 206 8.20 -7.43 15.17
CA TYR A 206 7.63 -6.88 13.94
C TYR A 206 6.14 -6.55 14.11
N HIS A 207 5.71 -5.42 13.55
CA HIS A 207 4.34 -4.94 13.65
C HIS A 207 3.82 -4.82 15.09
N GLY A 208 4.71 -4.51 16.02
CA GLY A 208 4.39 -4.30 17.42
C GLY A 208 3.47 -3.09 17.62
N GLU A 209 2.63 -3.13 18.67
CA GLU A 209 1.53 -2.19 18.87
C GLU A 209 1.96 -0.79 19.37
N ILE A 210 3.22 -0.64 19.84
CA ILE A 210 3.66 0.59 20.52
C ILE A 210 4.31 1.55 19.51
N THR A 211 5.41 1.16 18.89
CA THR A 211 6.20 2.03 17.99
C THR A 211 6.42 1.43 16.60
N HIS A 212 6.32 0.11 16.46
CA HIS A 212 6.57 -0.58 15.19
C HIS A 212 5.34 -0.56 14.28
N LEU A 213 4.87 0.66 13.94
CA LEU A 213 3.69 0.90 13.11
C LEU A 213 4.08 1.42 11.72
N GLY A 214 3.26 1.14 10.70
CA GLY A 214 3.43 1.66 9.35
C GLY A 214 4.79 1.30 8.73
N GLU A 215 5.57 2.30 8.36
CA GLU A 215 6.90 2.13 7.75
C GLU A 215 7.92 1.50 8.71
N TRP A 216 7.71 1.60 10.01
CA TRP A 216 8.56 1.06 11.07
C TRP A 216 8.18 -0.34 11.51
N GLY A 217 7.15 -0.95 10.87
CA GLY A 217 6.65 -2.26 11.23
C GLY A 217 7.67 -3.41 11.14
N ASN A 218 8.80 -3.19 10.46
CA ASN A 218 9.87 -4.19 10.32
C ASN A 218 11.04 -3.97 11.31
N ALA A 219 10.83 -3.22 12.36
CA ALA A 219 11.82 -3.03 13.41
C ALA A 219 11.72 -4.13 14.49
N LEU A 220 12.84 -4.37 15.17
CA LEU A 220 12.95 -5.24 16.34
C LEU A 220 13.64 -4.47 17.46
N ASP A 221 13.08 -4.49 18.66
CA ASP A 221 13.72 -3.96 19.86
C ASP A 221 14.33 -5.09 20.68
N PHE A 222 15.57 -4.91 21.09
CA PHE A 222 16.33 -5.89 21.80
C PHE A 222 16.78 -5.37 23.17
N VAL A 223 16.67 -6.21 24.18
CA VAL A 223 17.13 -5.96 25.54
C VAL A 223 17.86 -7.19 26.10
N ILE A 224 18.70 -7.00 27.09
CA ILE A 224 19.23 -8.11 27.89
C ILE A 224 18.43 -8.16 29.20
N THR A 225 17.99 -9.35 29.57
CA THR A 225 17.20 -9.57 30.79
C THR A 225 17.87 -10.61 31.67
N ASP A 226 17.69 -10.49 32.97
CA ASP A 226 18.00 -11.55 33.94
C ASP A 226 16.88 -12.61 34.00
N ASN A 227 17.03 -13.55 34.92
CA ASN A 227 16.06 -14.64 35.14
C ASN A 227 14.69 -14.13 35.61
N ASP A 228 14.63 -12.97 36.24
CA ASP A 228 13.41 -12.30 36.68
C ASP A 228 12.81 -11.37 35.60
N LYS A 229 13.36 -11.40 34.37
CA LYS A 229 12.98 -10.55 33.23
C LYS A 229 13.23 -9.05 33.46
N LYS A 230 14.11 -8.67 34.39
CA LYS A 230 14.55 -7.31 34.59
C LYS A 230 15.65 -6.96 33.61
N THR A 231 15.68 -5.71 33.13
CA THR A 231 16.67 -5.22 32.18
C THR A 231 17.88 -4.57 32.86
N TYR A 232 17.88 -4.50 34.17
CA TYR A 232 18.93 -3.86 34.98
C TYR A 232 19.14 -4.59 36.32
N SER A 233 20.35 -4.43 36.87
CA SER A 233 20.63 -4.80 38.24
C SER A 233 20.18 -3.69 39.21
N LEU A 234 19.80 -4.08 40.44
CA LEU A 234 19.37 -3.09 41.44
C LEU A 234 20.57 -2.20 41.88
N PRO A 235 20.34 -0.90 42.11
CA PRO A 235 19.03 -0.22 42.18
C PRO A 235 18.47 0.26 40.85
N GLY A 236 19.16 0.16 39.71
CA GLY A 236 18.70 0.63 38.39
C GLY A 236 18.67 2.16 38.26
N THR A 237 19.53 2.83 39.02
CA THR A 237 19.58 4.32 39.04
C THR A 237 20.69 4.91 38.18
N LYS A 238 21.60 4.07 37.68
CA LYS A 238 22.71 4.45 36.83
C LYS A 238 22.64 3.73 35.49
N LYS A 239 23.20 4.35 34.43
CA LYS A 239 23.26 3.74 33.09
C LYS A 239 23.98 2.40 33.11
N ASP A 240 25.06 2.28 33.90
CA ASP A 240 25.85 1.05 34.05
C ASP A 240 25.09 -0.09 34.77
N ASP A 241 23.97 0.18 35.44
CA ASP A 241 23.11 -0.84 36.03
C ASP A 241 22.35 -1.63 34.93
N PHE A 242 22.20 -1.08 33.72
CA PHE A 242 21.46 -1.72 32.61
C PHE A 242 22.34 -2.70 31.85
N TYR A 243 21.88 -3.93 31.70
CA TYR A 243 22.66 -5.04 31.12
C TYR A 243 23.08 -4.81 29.66
N CYS A 244 22.29 -4.08 28.85
CA CYS A 244 22.62 -3.77 27.46
C CYS A 244 23.54 -2.56 27.32
N TYR A 245 23.73 -1.74 28.36
CA TYR A 245 24.57 -0.53 28.26
C TYR A 245 26.05 -0.91 28.06
N ASN A 246 26.76 -0.16 27.23
CA ASN A 246 28.16 -0.42 26.83
C ASN A 246 28.42 -1.80 26.19
N LYS A 247 27.41 -2.50 25.70
CA LYS A 247 27.64 -3.74 24.94
C LYS A 247 28.06 -3.40 23.52
N PRO A 248 28.98 -4.17 22.93
CA PRO A 248 29.39 -3.94 21.55
C PRO A 248 28.24 -4.21 20.59
N VAL A 249 28.10 -3.34 19.59
CA VAL A 249 27.16 -3.45 18.50
C VAL A 249 27.93 -3.82 17.24
N LEU A 250 27.43 -4.82 16.51
CA LEU A 250 28.11 -5.44 15.39
C LEU A 250 27.40 -5.14 14.08
N ALA A 251 28.18 -4.98 13.01
CA ALA A 251 27.63 -4.94 11.66
C ALA A 251 26.89 -6.26 11.33
N PRO A 252 25.60 -6.22 11.00
CA PRO A 252 24.82 -7.44 10.78
C PRO A 252 25.18 -8.16 9.50
N ALA A 253 25.77 -7.46 8.51
CA ALA A 253 26.26 -7.99 7.24
C ALA A 253 27.32 -7.05 6.67
N ASP A 254 28.00 -7.50 5.61
CA ASP A 254 28.96 -6.70 4.87
C ASP A 254 28.27 -5.50 4.22
N GLY A 255 28.95 -4.35 4.17
CA GLY A 255 28.37 -3.15 3.56
C GLY A 255 29.20 -1.89 3.78
N TYR A 256 28.67 -0.78 3.30
CA TYR A 256 29.26 0.54 3.49
C TYR A 256 28.46 1.33 4.51
N VAL A 257 29.13 2.00 5.42
CA VAL A 257 28.49 2.94 6.34
C VAL A 257 27.91 4.10 5.54
N TYR A 258 26.59 4.15 5.48
CA TYR A 258 25.86 5.12 4.66
C TYR A 258 25.63 6.44 5.42
N GLN A 259 25.28 6.32 6.69
CA GLN A 259 24.99 7.49 7.54
C GLN A 259 25.29 7.18 9.01
N ILE A 260 25.78 8.19 9.72
CA ILE A 260 25.93 8.19 11.19
C ILE A 260 25.26 9.46 11.73
N SER A 261 24.46 9.30 12.76
CA SER A 261 23.95 10.39 13.59
C SER A 261 24.49 10.22 15.01
N ASN A 262 25.31 11.16 15.49
CA ASN A 262 25.98 11.09 16.80
C ASN A 262 25.84 12.44 17.54
N ILE A 263 24.62 13.00 17.52
CA ILE A 263 24.35 14.35 18.03
C ILE A 263 23.41 14.36 19.25
N THR A 264 22.96 13.21 19.68
CA THR A 264 22.00 13.10 20.78
C THR A 264 22.72 12.67 22.04
N LYS A 265 22.61 13.50 23.09
CA LYS A 265 23.12 13.12 24.42
C LYS A 265 22.38 11.90 24.93
N ASP A 266 23.11 11.01 25.64
CA ASP A 266 22.50 9.91 26.34
C ASP A 266 21.51 10.43 27.39
N ASN A 267 20.30 9.88 27.39
CA ASN A 267 19.26 10.29 28.32
C ASN A 267 19.65 9.96 29.78
N GLU A 268 19.11 10.74 30.71
CA GLU A 268 19.10 10.34 32.12
C GLU A 268 18.10 9.19 32.31
N ILE A 269 18.29 8.45 33.41
CA ILE A 269 17.41 7.30 33.72
C ILE A 269 15.97 7.79 33.92
N ASN A 270 15.02 7.11 33.27
CA ASN A 270 13.58 7.44 33.19
C ASN A 270 13.25 8.70 32.38
N ASP A 271 14.20 9.29 31.65
CA ASP A 271 13.94 10.37 30.71
C ASP A 271 13.74 9.81 29.30
N VAL A 272 12.70 10.29 28.59
CA VAL A 272 12.37 9.87 27.23
C VAL A 272 12.42 11.07 26.29
N ASN A 273 13.32 11.04 25.32
CA ASN A 273 13.46 12.07 24.31
C ASN A 273 12.62 11.76 23.07
N THR A 274 11.37 12.18 23.06
CA THR A 274 10.45 12.00 21.94
C THR A 274 10.75 12.87 20.71
N ASN A 275 11.55 13.95 20.87
CA ASN A 275 11.91 14.87 19.78
C ASN A 275 12.98 14.28 18.86
N LYS A 276 13.83 13.38 19.38
CA LYS A 276 14.89 12.69 18.65
C LYS A 276 14.70 11.18 18.76
N ASN A 277 13.65 10.70 18.18
CA ASN A 277 13.12 9.36 18.38
C ASN A 277 14.12 8.24 18.10
N TRP A 278 15.09 8.44 17.17
CA TRP A 278 16.09 7.42 16.82
C TRP A 278 17.38 7.51 17.66
N GLY A 279 17.56 8.60 18.41
CA GLY A 279 18.80 8.84 19.14
C GLY A 279 20.03 8.83 18.23
N ASN A 280 21.12 8.27 18.73
CA ASN A 280 22.33 8.03 17.95
C ASN A 280 22.16 6.76 17.12
N THR A 281 22.51 6.85 15.83
CA THR A 281 22.09 5.86 14.83
C THR A 281 23.16 5.64 13.78
N ILE A 282 23.34 4.41 13.34
CA ILE A 282 24.14 4.04 12.17
C ILE A 282 23.24 3.37 11.12
N ILE A 283 23.45 3.72 9.85
CA ILE A 283 22.80 3.07 8.71
C ILE A 283 23.90 2.48 7.83
N ILE A 284 23.78 1.19 7.54
CA ILE A 284 24.70 0.44 6.69
C ILE A 284 23.99 0.07 5.39
N ASN A 285 24.59 0.42 4.26
CA ASN A 285 24.14 0.02 2.93
C ASN A 285 24.80 -1.30 2.54
N HIS A 286 24.02 -2.36 2.47
CA HIS A 286 24.48 -3.71 2.10
C HIS A 286 24.47 -3.96 0.59
N LEU A 287 24.34 -2.90 -0.21
CA LEU A 287 24.15 -2.98 -1.66
C LEU A 287 22.76 -3.54 -2.04
N ASN A 288 22.49 -3.64 -3.34
CA ASN A 288 21.21 -4.14 -3.87
C ASN A 288 19.93 -3.49 -3.30
N GLY A 289 20.06 -2.28 -2.70
CA GLY A 289 18.94 -1.54 -2.11
C GLY A 289 18.51 -2.04 -0.72
N LEU A 290 19.36 -2.82 -0.04
CA LEU A 290 19.17 -3.22 1.34
C LEU A 290 19.98 -2.34 2.29
N PHE A 291 19.32 -1.92 3.34
CA PHE A 291 19.91 -1.12 4.41
C PHE A 291 19.53 -1.71 5.76
N THR A 292 20.44 -1.63 6.71
CA THR A 292 20.11 -1.83 8.12
C THR A 292 20.33 -0.53 8.87
N GLN A 293 19.41 -0.24 9.78
CA GLN A 293 19.52 0.86 10.72
C GLN A 293 19.61 0.29 12.12
N ILE A 294 20.60 0.73 12.88
CA ILE A 294 20.76 0.41 14.30
C ILE A 294 20.69 1.71 15.06
N SER A 295 19.76 1.82 15.98
CA SER A 295 19.40 3.04 16.68
C SER A 295 19.60 2.93 18.19
N HIS A 296 19.47 4.04 18.92
CA HIS A 296 19.63 4.15 20.36
C HIS A 296 21.03 3.81 20.83
N LEU A 297 22.04 4.15 20.01
CA LEU A 297 23.44 3.91 20.34
C LEU A 297 23.96 4.98 21.34
N LYS A 298 24.97 4.60 22.13
CA LYS A 298 25.64 5.52 23.05
C LYS A 298 26.32 6.64 22.27
N GLN A 299 26.23 7.87 22.78
CA GLN A 299 26.92 9.01 22.20
C GLN A 299 28.45 8.78 22.20
N ASP A 300 29.12 9.22 21.15
CA ASP A 300 30.58 9.18 20.95
C ASP A 300 31.20 7.77 21.06
N SER A 301 30.43 6.73 20.72
CA SER A 301 30.88 5.33 20.77
C SER A 301 31.14 4.70 19.39
N PHE A 302 30.99 5.45 18.31
CA PHE A 302 31.18 4.93 16.96
C PHE A 302 32.68 4.74 16.67
N THR A 303 33.03 3.56 16.15
CA THR A 303 34.41 3.18 15.77
C THR A 303 34.67 3.30 14.27
N VAL A 304 33.64 3.65 13.49
CA VAL A 304 33.66 3.74 12.02
C VAL A 304 33.19 5.10 11.54
N ASN A 305 33.54 5.46 10.29
CA ASN A 305 33.14 6.71 9.65
C ASN A 305 32.20 6.45 8.47
N ILE A 306 31.51 7.50 8.03
CA ILE A 306 30.68 7.45 6.81
C ILE A 306 31.57 7.14 5.62
N GLY A 307 31.16 6.14 4.82
CA GLY A 307 31.91 5.65 3.65
C GLY A 307 32.79 4.43 3.94
N ASP A 308 33.07 4.11 5.20
CA ASP A 308 33.86 2.92 5.54
C ASP A 308 33.16 1.63 5.12
N TYR A 309 33.93 0.67 4.61
CA TYR A 309 33.45 -0.69 4.38
C TYR A 309 33.58 -1.49 5.66
N VAL A 310 32.50 -2.10 6.08
CA VAL A 310 32.44 -2.97 7.24
C VAL A 310 32.09 -4.41 6.82
N THR A 311 32.71 -5.37 7.47
CA THR A 311 32.38 -6.79 7.28
C THR A 311 31.42 -7.23 8.38
N LYS A 312 30.67 -8.27 8.11
CA LYS A 312 29.74 -8.86 9.09
C LYS A 312 30.46 -9.23 10.39
N GLY A 313 30.05 -8.64 11.49
CA GLY A 313 30.64 -8.81 12.82
C GLY A 313 31.69 -7.76 13.19
N THR A 314 31.95 -6.76 12.34
CA THR A 314 32.75 -5.57 12.72
C THR A 314 32.02 -4.80 13.83
N VAL A 315 32.74 -4.41 14.90
CA VAL A 315 32.24 -3.61 16.03
C VAL A 315 32.19 -2.15 15.63
#